data_aadc1b285d8f9427a92965ce82fc1b0d
#
_entry.id   aadc1b285d8f9427a92965ce82fc1b0d
#
_cell.length_a   1.000
_cell.length_b   1.000
_cell.length_c   1.000
_cell.angle_alpha   90.00
_cell.angle_beta   90.00
_cell.angle_gamma   90.00
#
_symmetry.space_group_name_H-M   'P 1'
#
loop_
_entity.id
_entity.type
_entity.pdbx_description
1 polymer ?
#
loop_
_entity_poly.entity_id
_entity_poly.type
_entity_poly.pdbx_seq_one_letter_code
_entity_poly.pdbx_strand_id
1 'polypeptide(L)' 'MPKTDEKFLVDRLKMTETEGFIDLVADLKNLEESIGNLNNINSEQDLWVIKGQLRIINFIVNLENATHLALEELQNGNPT' A
#
# COMPACT_ATOMS: atom_id res chain seq x y z
N MET A 1 22.80 5.40 -11.69
CA MET A 1 22.04 4.86 -12.81
C MET A 1 20.61 4.57 -12.38
N PRO A 2 19.63 5.00 -13.17
CA PRO A 2 18.26 4.67 -12.86
C PRO A 2 18.05 3.17 -13.04
N LYS A 3 17.22 2.60 -12.18
CA LYS A 3 16.86 1.20 -12.29
C LYS A 3 15.91 1.01 -13.47
N THR A 4 15.95 -0.18 -14.07
CA THR A 4 14.89 -0.57 -15.01
C THR A 4 13.60 -0.74 -14.20
N ASP A 5 12.47 -0.66 -14.89
CA ASP A 5 11.17 -0.84 -14.23
C ASP A 5 11.08 -2.21 -13.58
N GLU A 6 11.57 -3.24 -14.26
CA GLU A 6 11.57 -4.59 -13.71
C GLU A 6 12.39 -4.68 -12.42
N LYS A 7 13.61 -4.11 -12.44
CA LYS A 7 14.47 -4.14 -11.26
C LYS A 7 13.82 -3.41 -10.08
N PHE A 8 13.20 -2.28 -10.34
CA PHE A 8 12.49 -1.50 -9.33
C PHE A 8 11.39 -2.34 -8.69
N LEU A 9 10.59 -3.01 -9.50
CA LEU A 9 9.47 -3.83 -9.02
C LEU A 9 9.96 -5.06 -8.27
N VAL A 10 11.01 -5.71 -8.74
CA VAL A 10 11.58 -6.89 -8.08
C VAL A 10 12.13 -6.50 -6.70
N ASP A 11 12.85 -5.38 -6.62
CA ASP A 11 13.38 -4.91 -5.34
C ASP A 11 12.26 -4.57 -4.37
N ARG A 12 11.20 -3.95 -4.86
CA ARG A 12 10.05 -3.62 -4.03
C ARG A 12 9.36 -4.88 -3.52
N LEU A 13 9.21 -5.88 -4.39
CA LEU A 13 8.59 -7.14 -3.99
C LEU A 13 9.40 -7.84 -2.90
N LYS A 14 10.73 -7.84 -3.02
CA LYS A 14 11.59 -8.40 -1.99
C LYS A 14 11.40 -7.69 -0.66
N MET A 15 11.25 -6.38 -0.68
CA MET A 15 11.00 -5.61 0.53
C MET A 15 9.68 -6.05 1.18
N THR A 16 8.63 -6.25 0.39
CA THR A 16 7.32 -6.63 0.94
C THR A 16 7.30 -8.04 1.52
N GLU A 17 8.31 -8.85 1.22
CA GLU A 17 8.44 -10.21 1.75
C GLU A 17 9.20 -10.24 3.08
N THR A 18 9.76 -9.13 3.53
CA THR A 18 10.49 -9.07 4.78
C THR A 18 9.54 -9.12 5.97
N GLU A 19 10.00 -9.70 7.07
CA GLU A 19 9.21 -9.74 8.29
C GLU A 19 8.88 -8.34 8.81
N GLY A 20 9.82 -7.41 8.68
CA GLY A 20 9.59 -6.03 9.09
C GLY A 20 8.43 -5.39 8.33
N PHE A 21 8.34 -5.62 7.04
CA PHE A 21 7.24 -5.09 6.25
C PHE A 21 5.92 -5.77 6.62
N ILE A 22 5.94 -7.09 6.79
CA ILE A 22 4.75 -7.85 7.19
C ILE A 22 4.21 -7.33 8.52
N ASP A 23 5.11 -7.10 9.48
CA ASP A 23 4.73 -6.55 10.78
C ASP A 23 4.16 -5.14 10.65
N LEU A 24 4.77 -4.32 9.78
CA LEU A 24 4.27 -2.97 9.53
C LEU A 24 2.86 -2.99 8.96
N VAL A 25 2.60 -3.88 8.01
CA VAL A 25 1.27 -4.01 7.41
C VAL A 25 0.24 -4.42 8.48
N ALA A 26 0.61 -5.32 9.39
CA ALA A 26 -0.29 -5.72 10.47
C ALA A 26 -0.62 -4.53 11.36
N ASP A 27 0.39 -3.73 11.71
CA ASP A 27 0.19 -2.52 12.51
C ASP A 27 -0.72 -1.52 11.79
N LEU A 28 -0.52 -1.37 10.48
CA LEU A 28 -1.32 -0.44 9.68
C LEU A 28 -2.77 -0.88 9.56
N LYS A 29 -3.02 -2.18 9.49
CA LYS A 29 -4.40 -2.70 9.49
C LYS A 29 -5.10 -2.40 10.81
N ASN A 30 -4.40 -2.53 11.92
CA ASN A 30 -4.95 -2.18 13.23
C ASN A 30 -5.23 -0.68 13.32
N LEU A 31 -4.33 0.13 12.78
CA LEU A 31 -4.51 1.58 12.76
C LEU A 31 -5.69 1.97 11.88
N GLU A 32 -5.88 1.28 10.77
CA GLU A 32 -7.00 1.50 9.86
C GLU A 32 -8.34 1.33 10.58
N GLU A 33 -8.45 0.27 11.36
CA GLU A 33 -9.68 0.02 12.13
C GLU A 33 -9.93 1.14 13.15
N SER A 34 -8.87 1.58 13.82
CA SER A 34 -8.97 2.66 14.80
C SER A 34 -9.38 3.99 14.16
N ILE A 35 -8.76 4.34 13.05
CA ILE A 35 -9.02 5.59 12.35
C ILE A 35 -10.42 5.60 11.75
N GLY A 36 -10.86 4.47 11.20
CA GLY A 36 -12.16 4.34 10.55
C GLY A 36 -13.34 4.26 11.50
N ASN A 37 -13.12 4.36 12.81
CA ASN A 37 -14.20 4.29 13.77
C ASN A 37 -15.08 5.54 13.66
N LEU A 38 -16.38 5.35 13.47
CA LEU A 38 -17.33 6.43 13.30
C LEU A 38 -17.37 7.37 14.50
N ASN A 39 -17.00 6.88 15.68
CA ASN A 39 -16.99 7.72 16.87
C ASN A 39 -15.93 8.83 16.81
N ASN A 40 -14.96 8.71 15.91
CA ASN A 40 -13.92 9.70 15.72
C ASN A 40 -14.29 10.77 14.70
N ILE A 41 -15.44 10.64 14.05
CA ILE A 41 -15.87 11.55 12.99
C ILE A 41 -16.91 12.50 13.56
N ASN A 42 -16.50 13.72 13.88
CA ASN A 42 -17.36 14.74 14.47
C ASN A 42 -17.68 15.90 13.54
N SER A 43 -17.03 15.94 12.37
CA SER A 43 -17.24 17.02 11.41
C SER A 43 -16.86 16.55 10.02
N GLU A 44 -17.28 17.33 9.02
CA GLU A 44 -16.92 17.07 7.63
C GLU A 44 -15.41 17.13 7.44
N GLN A 45 -14.76 18.06 8.13
CA GLN A 45 -13.30 18.20 8.06
C GLN A 45 -12.61 16.93 8.60
N ASP A 46 -13.09 16.39 9.72
CA ASP A 46 -12.56 15.15 10.26
C ASP A 46 -12.69 14.02 9.25
N LEU A 47 -13.81 13.96 8.54
CA LEU A 47 -14.05 12.93 7.54
C LEU A 47 -13.02 13.02 6.42
N TRP A 48 -12.71 14.23 5.94
CA TRP A 48 -11.73 14.41 4.87
C TRP A 48 -10.32 13.99 5.30
N VAL A 49 -9.94 14.34 6.53
CA VAL A 49 -8.64 13.95 7.09
C VAL A 49 -8.55 12.42 7.18
N ILE A 50 -9.58 11.79 7.69
CA ILE A 50 -9.63 10.33 7.84
C ILE A 50 -9.54 9.64 6.48
N LYS A 51 -10.27 10.14 5.49
CA LYS A 51 -10.21 9.58 4.13
C LYS A 51 -8.79 9.64 3.56
N GLY A 52 -8.10 10.76 3.78
CA GLY A 52 -6.71 10.90 3.33
C GLY A 52 -5.79 9.89 4.00
N GLN A 53 -5.93 9.72 5.31
CA GLN A 53 -5.14 8.76 6.07
C GLN A 53 -5.40 7.32 5.61
N LEU A 54 -6.66 6.97 5.41
CA LEU A 54 -7.03 5.63 4.96
C LEU A 54 -6.51 5.33 3.56
N ARG A 55 -6.48 6.33 2.70
CA ARG A 55 -5.95 6.17 1.34
C ARG A 55 -4.47 5.77 1.37
N ILE A 56 -3.68 6.45 2.20
CA ILE A 56 -2.25 6.16 2.34
C ILE A 56 -2.05 4.76 2.94
N ILE A 57 -2.80 4.43 3.99
CA ILE A 57 -2.71 3.13 4.62
C ILE A 57 -3.06 2.02 3.62
N ASN A 58 -4.13 2.19 2.86
CA ASN A 58 -4.54 1.22 1.86
C ASN A 58 -3.46 1.04 0.78
N PHE A 59 -2.82 2.12 0.37
CA PHE A 59 -1.73 2.03 -0.59
C PHE A 59 -0.62 1.11 -0.07
N ILE A 60 -0.21 1.29 1.18
CA ILE A 60 0.87 0.48 1.75
C ILE A 60 0.43 -0.96 2.01
N VAL A 61 -0.78 -1.15 2.55
CA VAL A 61 -1.30 -2.49 2.85
C VAL A 61 -1.42 -3.33 1.57
N ASN A 62 -1.73 -2.69 0.45
CA ASN A 62 -1.92 -3.39 -0.82
C ASN A 62 -0.68 -3.37 -1.71
N LEU A 63 0.45 -2.87 -1.19
CA LEU A 63 1.65 -2.67 -1.98
C LEU A 63 2.19 -3.97 -2.59
N GLU A 64 2.19 -5.07 -1.84
CA GLU A 64 2.66 -6.35 -2.35
C GLU A 64 1.83 -6.80 -3.54
N ASN A 65 0.52 -6.78 -3.39
CA ASN A 65 -0.37 -7.22 -4.46
C ASN A 65 -0.25 -6.32 -5.70
N ALA A 66 -0.19 -5.01 -5.48
CA ALA A 66 -0.03 -4.06 -6.58
C ALA A 66 1.31 -4.28 -7.32
N THR A 67 2.35 -4.60 -6.56
CA THR A 67 3.67 -4.85 -7.14
C THR A 67 3.67 -6.14 -7.95
N HIS A 68 3.03 -7.20 -7.45
CA HIS A 68 2.88 -8.44 -8.21
C HIS A 68 2.15 -8.22 -9.53
N LEU A 69 1.07 -7.46 -9.50
CA LEU A 69 0.30 -7.18 -10.71
C LEU A 69 1.11 -6.37 -11.71
N ALA A 70 1.82 -5.36 -11.24
CA ALA A 70 2.64 -4.53 -12.12
C ALA A 70 3.77 -5.33 -12.77
N LEU A 71 4.41 -6.20 -11.98
CA LEU A 71 5.49 -7.04 -12.48
C LEU A 71 4.97 -8.05 -13.49
N GLU A 72 3.82 -8.65 -13.22
CA GLU A 72 3.19 -9.60 -14.12
C GLU A 72 2.87 -8.96 -15.47
N GLU A 73 2.30 -7.75 -15.45
CA GLU A 73 2.00 -7.01 -16.67
C GLU A 73 3.26 -6.72 -17.47
N LEU A 74 4.31 -6.34 -16.78
CA LEU A 74 5.59 -6.02 -17.42
C LEU A 74 6.21 -7.27 -18.06
N GLN A 75 6.19 -8.40 -17.34
CA GLN A 75 6.78 -9.65 -17.81
C GLN A 75 5.99 -10.26 -18.97
N ASN A 76 4.69 -10.06 -18.98
CA ASN A 76 3.84 -10.57 -20.06
C ASN A 76 3.96 -9.74 -21.33
N GLY A 77 4.68 -8.61 -21.27
CA GLY A 77 4.84 -7.75 -22.42
C GLY A 77 3.54 -7.18 -22.92
N ASN A 78 2.59 -6.98 -22.06
CA ASN A 78 1.28 -6.48 -22.44
C ASN A 78 1.25 -4.96 -22.41
N PRO A 79 1.38 -4.30 -23.56
CA PRO A 79 1.51 -2.85 -23.60
C PRO A 79 0.20 -2.10 -23.54
N THR A 80 -0.90 -2.78 -23.57
CA THR A 80 -2.19 -2.06 -23.58
C THR A 80 -2.52 -1.36 -22.29
#